data_041af079f2028ebdc8b4dc3893205fef
#
_entry.id   041af079f2028ebdc8b4dc3893205fef
#
_cell.length_a   1.000
_cell.length_b   1.000
_cell.length_c   1.000
_cell.angle_alpha   90.00
_cell.angle_beta   90.00
_cell.angle_gamma   90.00
#
_symmetry.space_group_name_H-M   'P 1'
#
loop_
_entity.id
_entity.type
_entity.pdbx_description
1 polymer ?
#
loop_
_entity_poly.entity_id
_entity_poly.type
_entity_poly.pdbx_seq_one_letter_code
_entity_poly.pdbx_strand_id
1 'polypeptide(L)'
;FYGYVENKDSDIKEVMKLRMKRGSETKKEDLDYWETSRPLMKDGMLQSKRNSPVNKDVIYLDFRAEVSAFDKIFHFSKENLDERKNLLRQRSKYLKRLFNGEPMKFKGTQDNKVGNLEILSENTVKCIGKILNKEYTDIRVAEHKLYRNMGTSVYMKNKYEMGYSEANAGSGEIAVVQLVRRIERARDYSLVLLDEPEVSLHPGAQENLKEYLLEAIKTKKLQVVISTHSPTLIKGLPSSAIKLFKTNEYGKFYVQENINYEEAFFDIENRVSNKKMIFCEDYAAQKLVEKVLMYINKEQYFDVVYYHGGEKTLVNHYMTPIALNRYLSQKIYLMLDGDMKTD
;
A
#
# COMPACT_ATOMS: atom_id res chain seq x y z
N PHE A 1 -6.46 -9.27 18.11
CA PHE A 1 -6.63 -10.70 17.77
C PHE A 1 -7.21 -10.85 16.39
N TYR A 2 -7.20 -12.10 15.85
CA TYR A 2 -7.82 -12.44 14.57
C TYR A 2 -8.40 -13.85 14.64
N GLY A 3 -9.42 -14.10 13.82
CA GLY A 3 -9.99 -15.43 13.61
C GLY A 3 -9.66 -15.97 12.22
N TYR A 4 -9.55 -17.28 12.10
CA TYR A 4 -9.41 -17.95 10.82
C TYR A 4 -10.16 -19.30 10.81
N VAL A 5 -10.52 -19.75 9.63
CA VAL A 5 -11.07 -21.10 9.40
C VAL A 5 -10.06 -21.91 8.58
N GLU A 6 -9.87 -23.17 8.92
CA GLU A 6 -9.00 -24.07 8.15
C GLU A 6 -9.72 -24.63 6.91
N ASN A 7 -11.00 -24.94 7.07
CA ASN A 7 -11.88 -25.42 6.01
C ASN A 7 -13.23 -24.72 6.11
N LYS A 8 -14.01 -24.72 5.03
CA LYS A 8 -15.32 -24.05 4.98
C LYS A 8 -16.30 -24.49 6.09
N ASP A 9 -16.17 -25.71 6.56
CA ASP A 9 -17.07 -26.31 7.56
C ASP A 9 -16.43 -26.37 8.96
N SER A 10 -15.26 -25.77 9.16
CA SER A 10 -14.60 -25.76 10.47
C SER A 10 -14.97 -24.52 11.28
N ASP A 11 -14.98 -24.69 12.60
CA ASP A 11 -15.15 -23.57 13.52
C ASP A 11 -14.05 -22.52 13.35
N ILE A 12 -14.40 -21.26 13.61
CA ILE A 12 -13.44 -20.17 13.61
C ILE A 12 -12.43 -20.39 14.74
N LYS A 13 -11.16 -20.45 14.42
CA LYS A 13 -10.06 -20.48 15.38
C LYS A 13 -9.60 -19.06 15.67
N GLU A 14 -9.73 -18.64 16.91
CA GLU A 14 -9.29 -17.32 17.37
C GLU A 14 -7.87 -17.37 17.86
N VAL A 15 -7.04 -16.45 17.39
CA VAL A 15 -5.64 -16.30 17.75
C VAL A 15 -5.41 -14.93 18.35
N MET A 16 -4.87 -14.90 19.57
CA MET A 16 -4.47 -13.68 20.24
C MET A 16 -2.96 -13.54 20.23
N LYS A 17 -2.48 -12.35 19.89
CA LYS A 17 -1.09 -11.95 20.08
C LYS A 17 -1.05 -10.77 21.02
N LEU A 18 -0.18 -10.85 22.02
CA LEU A 18 0.07 -9.77 22.96
C LEU A 18 1.52 -9.30 22.83
N ARG A 19 1.72 -8.01 23.01
CA ARG A 19 3.05 -7.44 23.18
C ARG A 19 3.58 -7.79 24.55
N MET A 20 4.63 -8.58 24.59
CA MET A 20 5.22 -9.06 25.82
C MET A 20 6.51 -8.30 26.11
N LYS A 21 6.64 -7.85 27.36
CA LYS A 21 7.92 -7.38 27.92
C LYS A 21 8.46 -8.49 28.79
N ARG A 22 9.59 -9.05 28.40
CA ARG A 22 10.37 -9.96 29.26
C ARG A 22 11.60 -9.20 29.75
N GLY A 23 11.40 -8.34 30.72
CA GLY A 23 12.50 -7.71 31.45
C GLY A 23 12.62 -8.31 32.84
N SER A 24 13.81 -8.68 33.27
CA SER A 24 14.15 -8.76 34.67
C SER A 24 14.72 -7.40 35.11
N GLU A 25 14.62 -7.03 36.38
CA GLU A 25 15.16 -5.77 36.91
C GLU A 25 16.65 -5.55 36.58
N THR A 26 17.35 -6.61 36.19
CA THR A 26 18.78 -6.64 35.86
C THR A 26 19.09 -6.56 34.37
N LYS A 27 18.11 -6.76 33.46
CA LYS A 27 18.28 -6.65 32.00
C LYS A 27 17.45 -5.50 31.43
N LYS A 28 18.08 -4.37 31.25
CA LYS A 28 17.45 -3.12 30.79
C LYS A 28 17.00 -3.11 29.30
N GLU A 29 17.24 -4.15 28.52
CA GLU A 29 17.11 -4.11 27.07
C GLU A 29 16.37 -5.30 26.47
N ASP A 30 15.27 -5.75 27.08
CA ASP A 30 14.40 -6.70 26.38
C ASP A 30 13.54 -5.94 25.36
N LEU A 31 13.74 -6.30 24.09
CA LEU A 31 12.91 -5.80 23.00
C LEU A 31 11.48 -6.29 23.19
N ASP A 32 10.53 -5.37 23.05
CA ASP A 32 9.12 -5.73 23.01
C ASP A 32 8.84 -6.62 21.79
N TYR A 33 8.24 -7.77 22.00
CA TYR A 33 7.87 -8.67 20.92
C TYR A 33 6.46 -9.24 21.11
N TRP A 34 5.89 -9.72 20.02
CA TRP A 34 4.52 -10.22 19.98
C TRP A 34 4.50 -11.73 20.14
N GLU A 35 3.91 -12.22 21.22
CA GLU A 35 3.70 -13.65 21.45
C GLU A 35 2.23 -14.05 21.30
N THR A 36 2.02 -15.31 20.90
CA THR A 36 0.69 -15.92 20.95
C THR A 36 0.31 -16.16 22.40
N SER A 37 -0.84 -15.63 22.81
CA SER A 37 -1.39 -15.73 24.16
C SER A 37 -2.67 -16.55 24.20
N ARG A 38 -3.16 -16.86 25.39
CA ARG A 38 -4.51 -17.36 25.59
C ARG A 38 -5.51 -16.26 25.25
N PRO A 39 -6.66 -16.62 24.64
CA PRO A 39 -7.73 -15.66 24.41
C PRO A 39 -8.21 -15.00 25.70
N LEU A 40 -8.61 -13.74 25.59
CA LEU A 40 -9.17 -12.97 26.69
C LEU A 40 -10.64 -12.71 26.42
N MET A 41 -11.51 -13.43 27.14
CA MET A 41 -12.97 -13.31 26.99
C MET A 41 -13.48 -11.88 27.17
N LYS A 42 -12.81 -11.09 28.03
CA LYS A 42 -13.10 -9.67 28.26
C LYS A 42 -12.90 -8.81 27.00
N ASP A 43 -12.11 -9.26 26.04
CA ASP A 43 -11.81 -8.56 24.79
C ASP A 43 -12.71 -9.05 23.64
N GLY A 44 -13.81 -9.73 23.95
CA GLY A 44 -14.80 -10.17 22.97
C GLY A 44 -14.45 -11.45 22.23
N MET A 45 -13.45 -12.20 22.69
CA MET A 45 -13.12 -13.51 22.13
C MET A 45 -14.08 -14.60 22.64
N LEU A 46 -14.44 -15.52 21.76
CA LEU A 46 -15.41 -16.59 22.05
C LEU A 46 -14.75 -17.88 22.57
N GLN A 47 -13.45 -18.06 22.30
CA GLN A 47 -12.73 -19.28 22.65
C GLN A 47 -11.75 -19.03 23.79
N SER A 48 -11.71 -19.98 24.74
CA SER A 48 -10.75 -19.96 25.86
C SER A 48 -9.44 -20.68 25.57
N LYS A 49 -9.41 -21.48 24.48
CA LYS A 49 -8.28 -22.32 24.11
C LYS A 49 -7.27 -21.53 23.28
N ARG A 50 -6.00 -21.67 23.57
CA ARG A 50 -4.92 -21.12 22.74
C ARG A 50 -4.85 -21.88 21.43
N ASN A 51 -5.09 -21.19 20.32
CA ASN A 51 -4.92 -21.71 18.96
C ASN A 51 -3.55 -21.31 18.39
N SER A 52 -3.03 -22.13 17.49
CA SER A 52 -1.85 -21.82 16.70
C SER A 52 -2.14 -20.69 15.71
N PRO A 53 -1.15 -19.87 15.36
CA PRO A 53 -1.29 -18.96 14.23
C PRO A 53 -1.66 -19.71 12.95
N VAL A 54 -2.37 -19.04 12.07
CA VAL A 54 -2.67 -19.60 10.75
C VAL A 54 -1.38 -19.96 10.01
N ASN A 55 -1.32 -21.16 9.46
CA ASN A 55 -0.22 -21.60 8.61
C ASN A 55 -0.44 -21.07 7.20
N LYS A 56 0.14 -19.91 6.90
CA LYS A 56 -0.01 -19.21 5.63
C LYS A 56 1.33 -18.61 5.20
N ASP A 57 1.65 -18.74 3.93
CA ASP A 57 2.80 -18.04 3.37
C ASP A 57 2.53 -16.54 3.36
N VAL A 58 3.45 -15.77 3.94
CA VAL A 58 3.33 -14.32 4.05
C VAL A 58 4.49 -13.65 3.34
N ILE A 59 4.17 -12.74 2.44
CA ILE A 59 5.12 -11.83 1.79
C ILE A 59 4.90 -10.45 2.38
N TYR A 60 5.92 -9.90 3.02
CA TYR A 60 5.92 -8.53 3.51
C TYR A 60 6.93 -7.70 2.74
N LEU A 61 6.49 -6.55 2.25
CA LEU A 61 7.33 -5.55 1.60
C LEU A 61 7.00 -4.17 2.17
N ASP A 62 8.01 -3.54 2.75
CA ASP A 62 8.02 -2.11 3.05
C ASP A 62 8.83 -1.42 1.94
N PHE A 63 8.17 -0.65 1.09
CA PHE A 63 8.82 0.01 -0.04
C PHE A 63 9.88 1.04 0.39
N ARG A 64 9.76 1.58 1.59
CA ARG A 64 10.76 2.48 2.18
C ARG A 64 12.03 1.74 2.62
N ALA A 65 11.89 0.47 2.97
CA ALA A 65 12.99 -0.37 3.45
C ALA A 65 13.62 -1.26 2.38
N GLU A 66 13.07 -1.31 1.16
CA GLU A 66 13.63 -2.04 0.03
C GLU A 66 14.85 -1.29 -0.56
N VAL A 67 15.89 -1.20 0.25
CA VAL A 67 17.13 -0.50 -0.05
C VAL A 67 18.12 -1.49 -0.68
N SER A 68 18.75 -1.10 -1.77
CA SER A 68 19.73 -1.91 -2.46
C SER A 68 20.97 -2.21 -1.61
N ALA A 69 21.75 -3.23 -2.00
CA ALA A 69 23.03 -3.52 -1.32
C ALA A 69 24.01 -2.35 -1.45
N PHE A 70 24.00 -1.65 -2.59
CA PHE A 70 24.81 -0.46 -2.81
C PHE A 70 24.45 0.65 -1.83
N ASP A 71 23.16 1.00 -1.71
CA ASP A 71 22.71 2.10 -0.85
C ASP A 71 23.00 1.81 0.61
N LYS A 72 22.80 0.54 1.06
CA LYS A 72 23.14 0.12 2.44
C LYS A 72 24.58 0.43 2.79
N ILE A 73 25.51 0.20 1.87
CA ILE A 73 26.95 0.49 2.09
C ILE A 73 27.23 1.97 1.91
N PHE A 74 26.72 2.58 0.85
CA PHE A 74 27.08 3.97 0.52
C PHE A 74 26.54 4.98 1.53
N HIS A 75 25.31 4.78 2.00
CA HIS A 75 24.62 5.71 2.88
C HIS A 75 24.66 5.34 4.36
N PHE A 76 24.64 4.04 4.70
CA PHE A 76 24.38 3.59 6.07
C PHE A 76 25.55 2.83 6.71
N SER A 77 26.68 2.69 6.02
CA SER A 77 27.87 2.04 6.56
C SER A 77 28.56 2.94 7.63
N LYS A 78 29.20 2.28 8.60
CA LYS A 78 30.00 2.95 9.64
C LYS A 78 31.39 3.39 9.16
N GLU A 79 31.85 2.86 8.02
CA GLU A 79 33.13 3.20 7.43
C GLU A 79 33.14 4.66 6.94
N ASN A 80 34.32 5.29 6.88
CA ASN A 80 34.47 6.59 6.29
C ASN A 80 34.22 6.57 4.76
N LEU A 81 34.04 7.72 4.14
CA LEU A 81 33.65 7.81 2.73
C LEU A 81 34.67 7.14 1.77
N ASP A 82 35.96 7.26 2.05
CA ASP A 82 37.01 6.71 1.18
C ASP A 82 37.09 5.19 1.31
N GLU A 83 36.94 4.65 2.51
CA GLU A 83 36.82 3.22 2.75
C GLU A 83 35.59 2.63 2.04
N ARG A 84 34.43 3.30 2.13
CA ARG A 84 33.21 2.90 1.41
C ARG A 84 33.41 2.87 -0.10
N LYS A 85 33.99 3.95 -0.66
CA LYS A 85 34.31 4.03 -2.09
C LYS A 85 35.28 2.92 -2.52
N ASN A 86 36.30 2.63 -1.74
CA ASN A 86 37.27 1.59 -2.04
C ASN A 86 36.62 0.20 -1.98
N LEU A 87 35.77 -0.05 -0.97
CA LEU A 87 35.02 -1.30 -0.86
C LEU A 87 34.10 -1.49 -2.07
N LEU A 88 33.34 -0.47 -2.46
CA LEU A 88 32.46 -0.51 -3.62
C LEU A 88 33.24 -0.76 -4.92
N ARG A 89 34.35 -0.07 -5.14
CA ARG A 89 35.22 -0.29 -6.32
C ARG A 89 35.77 -1.72 -6.40
N GLN A 90 36.20 -2.28 -5.27
CA GLN A 90 36.70 -3.65 -5.22
C GLN A 90 35.57 -4.66 -5.49
N ARG A 91 34.39 -4.44 -4.89
CA ARG A 91 33.28 -5.38 -4.97
C ARG A 91 32.51 -5.29 -6.29
N SER A 92 32.48 -4.14 -6.95
CA SER A 92 31.84 -3.97 -8.26
C SER A 92 32.41 -4.91 -9.34
N LYS A 93 33.71 -5.25 -9.27
CA LYS A 93 34.34 -6.22 -10.18
C LYS A 93 33.74 -7.62 -10.00
N TYR A 94 33.43 -7.98 -8.76
CA TYR A 94 32.81 -9.28 -8.47
C TYR A 94 31.33 -9.28 -8.88
N LEU A 95 30.60 -8.21 -8.63
CA LEU A 95 29.22 -8.07 -9.09
C LEU A 95 29.12 -8.16 -10.61
N LYS A 96 30.02 -7.49 -11.35
CA LYS A 96 30.06 -7.58 -12.82
C LYS A 96 30.25 -9.03 -13.29
N ARG A 97 31.17 -9.76 -12.68
CA ARG A 97 31.40 -11.19 -13.01
C ARG A 97 30.19 -12.03 -12.67
N LEU A 98 29.57 -11.79 -11.50
CA LEU A 98 28.37 -12.49 -11.08
C LEU A 98 27.22 -12.27 -12.08
N PHE A 99 26.97 -11.03 -12.48
CA PHE A 99 25.94 -10.71 -13.48
C PHE A 99 26.23 -11.30 -14.86
N ASN A 100 27.50 -11.54 -15.18
CA ASN A 100 27.89 -12.25 -16.41
C ASN A 100 27.76 -13.78 -16.29
N GLY A 101 27.33 -14.30 -15.13
CA GLY A 101 27.25 -15.76 -14.89
C GLY A 101 28.60 -16.43 -14.74
N GLU A 102 29.67 -15.67 -14.51
CA GLU A 102 31.02 -16.23 -14.32
C GLU A 102 31.15 -16.88 -12.94
N PRO A 103 31.77 -18.07 -12.85
CA PRO A 103 31.99 -18.71 -11.57
C PRO A 103 32.92 -17.87 -10.69
N MET A 104 32.52 -17.68 -9.43
CA MET A 104 33.29 -16.89 -8.48
C MET A 104 33.70 -17.67 -7.25
N LYS A 105 35.00 -17.65 -6.96
CA LYS A 105 35.57 -18.09 -5.68
C LYS A 105 36.07 -16.84 -4.94
N PHE A 106 35.55 -16.60 -3.79
CA PHE A 106 36.03 -15.54 -2.91
C PHE A 106 37.21 -16.06 -2.10
N LYS A 107 38.43 -15.51 -2.31
CA LYS A 107 39.59 -15.88 -1.50
C LYS A 107 39.46 -15.21 -0.12
N GLY A 108 39.53 -16.00 0.94
CA GLY A 108 39.84 -15.50 2.28
C GLY A 108 38.73 -15.36 3.30
N THR A 109 37.50 -15.82 3.03
CA THR A 109 36.45 -15.90 4.06
C THR A 109 35.76 -17.26 4.00
N GLN A 110 35.38 -17.81 5.17
CA GLN A 110 34.57 -19.04 5.26
C GLN A 110 33.16 -18.88 4.63
N ASP A 111 32.74 -17.67 4.35
CA ASP A 111 31.48 -17.35 3.70
C ASP A 111 31.62 -17.30 2.17
N ASN A 112 31.93 -18.44 1.55
CA ASN A 112 31.97 -18.60 0.09
C ASN A 112 30.57 -18.51 -0.59
N LYS A 113 29.58 -18.04 0.08
CA LYS A 113 28.22 -17.90 -0.45
C LYS A 113 28.03 -16.53 -1.11
N VAL A 114 28.65 -16.37 -2.27
CA VAL A 114 28.10 -15.46 -3.26
C VAL A 114 26.79 -16.10 -3.70
N GLY A 115 25.68 -15.45 -3.44
CA GLY A 115 24.37 -16.02 -3.62
C GLY A 115 24.00 -16.27 -5.08
N ASN A 116 22.79 -16.71 -5.30
CA ASN A 116 22.28 -17.11 -6.59
C ASN A 116 22.09 -15.89 -7.51
N LEU A 117 22.58 -16.01 -8.74
CA LEU A 117 22.16 -15.13 -9.83
C LEU A 117 20.83 -15.64 -10.38
N GLU A 118 19.86 -14.77 -10.47
CA GLU A 118 18.59 -14.99 -11.10
C GLU A 118 18.46 -14.09 -12.33
N ILE A 119 18.23 -14.68 -13.48
CA ILE A 119 17.88 -13.97 -14.71
C ILE A 119 16.36 -14.04 -14.81
N LEU A 120 15.71 -12.89 -14.80
CA LEU A 120 14.25 -12.83 -14.85
C LEU A 120 13.73 -13.26 -16.21
N SER A 121 12.59 -13.93 -16.21
CA SER A 121 11.93 -14.35 -17.46
C SER A 121 11.50 -13.14 -18.29
N GLU A 122 11.37 -13.32 -19.59
CA GLU A 122 10.88 -12.27 -20.49
C GLU A 122 9.51 -11.72 -20.05
N ASN A 123 8.62 -12.57 -19.57
CA ASN A 123 7.31 -12.16 -19.06
C ASN A 123 7.43 -11.30 -17.79
N THR A 124 8.32 -11.68 -16.86
CA THR A 124 8.61 -10.91 -15.65
C THR A 124 9.17 -9.53 -16.00
N VAL A 125 10.12 -9.49 -16.93
CA VAL A 125 10.74 -8.25 -17.42
C VAL A 125 9.67 -7.33 -18.05
N LYS A 126 8.78 -7.88 -18.87
CA LYS A 126 7.64 -7.14 -19.46
C LYS A 126 6.67 -6.62 -18.40
N CYS A 127 6.35 -7.42 -17.38
CA CYS A 127 5.50 -6.99 -16.27
C CYS A 127 6.12 -5.81 -15.51
N ILE A 128 7.40 -5.89 -15.17
CA ILE A 128 8.13 -4.80 -14.51
C ILE A 128 8.14 -3.56 -15.40
N GLY A 129 8.41 -3.73 -16.68
CA GLY A 129 8.39 -2.65 -17.67
C GLY A 129 7.03 -1.96 -17.76
N LYS A 130 5.92 -2.74 -17.78
CA LYS A 130 4.55 -2.21 -17.80
C LYS A 130 4.28 -1.39 -16.54
N ILE A 131 4.62 -1.89 -15.33
CA ILE A 131 4.41 -1.17 -14.08
C ILE A 131 5.15 0.17 -14.09
N LEU A 132 6.43 0.16 -14.49
CA LEU A 132 7.30 1.33 -14.47
C LEU A 132 7.14 2.26 -15.68
N ASN A 133 6.33 1.86 -16.66
CA ASN A 133 6.21 2.53 -17.96
C ASN A 133 7.58 2.71 -18.65
N LYS A 134 8.39 1.66 -18.64
CA LYS A 134 9.74 1.58 -19.23
C LYS A 134 9.90 0.29 -20.02
N GLU A 135 10.81 0.28 -20.98
CA GLU A 135 11.13 -0.90 -21.76
C GLU A 135 12.49 -1.46 -21.36
N TYR A 136 12.49 -2.69 -20.86
CA TYR A 136 13.68 -3.46 -20.48
C TYR A 136 13.86 -4.66 -21.38
N THR A 137 15.11 -5.00 -21.70
CA THR A 137 15.48 -6.21 -22.45
C THR A 137 16.04 -7.30 -21.55
N ASP A 138 16.63 -6.94 -20.39
CA ASP A 138 17.21 -7.91 -19.45
C ASP A 138 17.18 -7.33 -18.02
N ILE A 139 16.77 -8.13 -17.06
CA ILE A 139 16.86 -7.81 -15.62
C ILE A 139 17.44 -9.02 -14.90
N ARG A 140 18.49 -8.80 -14.15
CA ARG A 140 19.18 -9.81 -13.36
C ARG A 140 19.25 -9.41 -11.90
N VAL A 141 19.00 -10.35 -11.02
CA VAL A 141 18.99 -10.14 -9.58
C VAL A 141 20.01 -11.07 -8.94
N ALA A 142 20.91 -10.51 -8.14
CA ALA A 142 21.92 -11.27 -7.43
C ALA A 142 21.75 -11.07 -5.92
N GLU A 143 21.57 -12.16 -5.19
CA GLU A 143 21.64 -12.18 -3.73
C GLU A 143 23.07 -12.52 -3.30
N HIS A 144 23.67 -11.71 -2.45
CA HIS A 144 25.08 -11.88 -2.08
C HIS A 144 25.42 -11.30 -0.71
N LYS A 145 26.56 -11.75 -0.17
CA LYS A 145 27.17 -11.23 1.07
C LYS A 145 28.43 -10.38 0.81
N LEU A 146 28.53 -9.76 -0.37
CA LEU A 146 29.72 -9.00 -0.74
C LEU A 146 30.01 -7.81 0.18
N TYR A 147 29.00 -7.31 0.85
CA TYR A 147 29.06 -6.14 1.74
C TYR A 147 28.82 -6.53 3.21
N ARG A 148 29.38 -7.63 3.68
CA ARG A 148 29.29 -8.17 5.04
C ARG A 148 27.92 -8.78 5.38
N ASN A 149 26.82 -8.11 5.03
CA ASN A 149 25.47 -8.59 5.23
C ASN A 149 24.86 -9.10 3.93
N MET A 150 23.82 -9.94 4.05
CA MET A 150 23.01 -10.30 2.89
C MET A 150 22.42 -9.05 2.26
N GLY A 151 22.62 -8.93 0.97
CA GLY A 151 22.10 -7.84 0.17
C GLY A 151 21.67 -8.33 -1.20
N THR A 152 20.85 -7.55 -1.85
CA THR A 152 20.41 -7.80 -3.21
C THR A 152 20.93 -6.70 -4.11
N SER A 153 21.56 -7.08 -5.20
CA SER A 153 21.94 -6.19 -6.29
C SER A 153 21.14 -6.51 -7.53
N VAL A 154 20.79 -5.49 -8.28
CA VAL A 154 19.99 -5.59 -9.49
C VAL A 154 20.76 -4.98 -10.66
N TYR A 155 20.79 -5.68 -11.78
CA TYR A 155 21.26 -5.17 -13.06
C TYR A 155 20.08 -5.12 -14.02
N MET A 156 19.93 -3.99 -14.71
CA MET A 156 18.87 -3.76 -15.68
C MET A 156 19.45 -3.29 -16.99
N LYS A 157 18.87 -3.74 -18.11
CA LYS A 157 19.23 -3.33 -19.45
C LYS A 157 17.98 -2.79 -20.16
N ASN A 158 18.06 -1.58 -20.66
CA ASN A 158 16.93 -0.95 -21.35
C ASN A 158 16.90 -1.33 -22.84
N LYS A 159 15.89 -0.90 -23.57
CA LYS A 159 15.72 -1.14 -25.00
C LYS A 159 16.87 -0.62 -25.89
N TYR A 160 17.63 0.35 -25.40
CA TYR A 160 18.78 0.91 -26.10
C TYR A 160 20.08 0.16 -25.77
N GLU A 161 19.97 -1.05 -25.22
CA GLU A 161 21.08 -1.89 -24.81
C GLU A 161 22.00 -1.27 -23.70
N MET A 162 21.53 -0.18 -23.08
CA MET A 162 22.24 0.46 -21.97
C MET A 162 21.97 -0.31 -20.68
N GLY A 163 23.04 -0.89 -20.12
CA GLY A 163 23.00 -1.60 -18.84
C GLY A 163 23.41 -0.73 -17.66
N TYR A 164 22.67 -0.81 -16.56
CA TYR A 164 22.98 -0.14 -15.30
C TYR A 164 22.61 -1.01 -14.10
N SER A 165 23.22 -0.72 -12.97
CA SER A 165 22.92 -1.39 -11.71
C SER A 165 22.06 -0.52 -10.80
N GLU A 166 21.69 -1.07 -9.64
CA GLU A 166 20.95 -0.37 -8.59
C GLU A 166 21.59 0.97 -8.18
N ALA A 167 22.90 1.14 -8.37
CA ALA A 167 23.58 2.40 -8.07
C ALA A 167 23.10 3.58 -8.92
N ASN A 168 22.51 3.31 -10.08
CA ASN A 168 21.96 4.31 -11.01
C ASN A 168 20.46 4.13 -11.26
N ALA A 169 19.85 3.13 -10.65
CA ALA A 169 18.42 2.91 -10.73
C ALA A 169 17.67 3.77 -9.72
N GLY A 170 16.43 4.14 -10.03
CA GLY A 170 15.53 4.73 -9.05
C GLY A 170 15.13 3.72 -7.96
N SER A 171 14.93 4.20 -6.74
CA SER A 171 14.46 3.34 -5.63
C SER A 171 13.16 2.61 -5.95
N GLY A 172 12.23 3.26 -6.65
CA GLY A 172 10.99 2.65 -7.12
C GLY A 172 11.21 1.51 -8.13
N GLU A 173 12.25 1.58 -8.97
CA GLU A 173 12.59 0.49 -9.89
C GLU A 173 13.00 -0.77 -9.11
N ILE A 174 13.85 -0.59 -8.11
CA ILE A 174 14.31 -1.71 -7.27
C ILE A 174 13.16 -2.33 -6.49
N ALA A 175 12.30 -1.50 -5.89
CA ALA A 175 11.15 -1.96 -5.13
C ALA A 175 10.16 -2.76 -6.00
N VAL A 176 9.87 -2.29 -7.22
CA VAL A 176 9.00 -2.99 -8.17
C VAL A 176 9.62 -4.31 -8.63
N VAL A 177 10.91 -4.35 -8.94
CA VAL A 177 11.61 -5.60 -9.28
C VAL A 177 11.48 -6.62 -8.15
N GLN A 178 11.70 -6.21 -6.90
CA GLN A 178 11.58 -7.10 -5.75
C GLN A 178 10.14 -7.57 -5.53
N LEU A 179 9.16 -6.68 -5.68
CA LEU A 179 7.75 -7.00 -5.53
C LEU A 179 7.30 -8.06 -6.55
N VAL A 180 7.53 -7.79 -7.83
CA VAL A 180 7.11 -8.71 -8.91
C VAL A 180 7.76 -10.07 -8.72
N ARG A 181 9.08 -10.11 -8.47
CA ARG A 181 9.84 -11.32 -8.21
C ARG A 181 9.27 -12.13 -7.03
N ARG A 182 8.90 -11.49 -5.93
CA ARG A 182 8.32 -12.17 -4.76
C ARG A 182 6.91 -12.67 -5.02
N ILE A 183 6.09 -11.89 -5.72
CA ILE A 183 4.72 -12.29 -6.08
C ILE A 183 4.74 -13.46 -7.07
N GLU A 184 5.64 -13.46 -8.05
CA GLU A 184 5.74 -14.58 -8.99
C GLU A 184 6.11 -15.89 -8.29
N ARG A 185 6.97 -15.84 -7.26
CA ARG A 185 7.36 -16.99 -6.43
C ARG A 185 6.33 -17.37 -5.36
N ALA A 186 5.36 -16.51 -5.11
CA ALA A 186 4.33 -16.76 -4.12
C ALA A 186 3.51 -18.00 -4.49
N ARG A 187 3.20 -18.81 -3.49
CA ARG A 187 2.22 -19.89 -3.63
C ARG A 187 0.82 -19.30 -3.73
N ASP A 188 -0.08 -20.06 -4.34
CA ASP A 188 -1.49 -19.68 -4.34
C ASP A 188 -2.01 -19.52 -2.90
N TYR A 189 -2.96 -18.59 -2.73
CA TYR A 189 -3.55 -18.24 -1.44
C TYR A 189 -2.58 -17.59 -0.43
N SER A 190 -1.37 -17.16 -0.82
CA SER A 190 -0.46 -16.42 0.06
C SER A 190 -1.07 -15.07 0.49
N LEU A 191 -0.60 -14.57 1.64
CA LEU A 191 -0.90 -13.23 2.12
C LEU A 191 0.24 -12.28 1.72
N VAL A 192 -0.10 -11.21 1.04
CA VAL A 192 0.84 -10.15 0.64
C VAL A 192 0.51 -8.89 1.44
N LEU A 193 1.48 -8.40 2.18
CA LEU A 193 1.39 -7.18 2.97
C LEU A 193 2.32 -6.15 2.35
N LEU A 194 1.77 -5.03 1.89
CA LEU A 194 2.52 -3.94 1.28
C LEU A 194 2.38 -2.68 2.14
N ASP A 195 3.50 -2.11 2.53
CA ASP A 195 3.55 -0.86 3.28
C ASP A 195 4.02 0.26 2.36
N GLU A 196 3.14 1.23 2.12
CA GLU A 196 3.32 2.40 1.28
C GLU A 196 3.97 2.11 -0.09
N PRO A 197 3.37 1.22 -0.91
CA PRO A 197 3.97 0.85 -2.20
C PRO A 197 4.01 1.99 -3.22
N GLU A 198 3.35 3.10 -2.94
CA GLU A 198 3.43 4.33 -3.74
C GLU A 198 4.73 5.10 -3.59
N VAL A 199 5.48 4.87 -2.52
CA VAL A 199 6.74 5.59 -2.26
C VAL A 199 7.70 5.40 -3.43
N SER A 200 8.21 6.52 -3.94
CA SER A 200 9.11 6.56 -5.11
C SER A 200 8.49 6.11 -6.44
N LEU A 201 7.16 5.95 -6.53
CA LEU A 201 6.46 5.65 -7.77
C LEU A 201 5.69 6.86 -8.31
N HIS A 202 5.89 7.14 -9.58
CA HIS A 202 5.08 8.11 -10.31
C HIS A 202 3.59 7.66 -10.35
N PRO A 203 2.59 8.58 -10.32
CA PRO A 203 1.17 8.21 -10.32
C PRO A 203 0.75 7.19 -11.38
N GLY A 204 1.26 7.29 -12.60
CA GLY A 204 1.01 6.29 -13.65
C GLY A 204 1.58 4.90 -13.32
N ALA A 205 2.72 4.84 -12.63
CA ALA A 205 3.28 3.57 -12.15
C ALA A 205 2.47 2.98 -10.99
N GLN A 206 1.87 3.82 -10.15
CA GLN A 206 0.97 3.37 -9.08
C GLN A 206 -0.31 2.74 -9.65
N GLU A 207 -0.87 3.32 -10.72
CA GLU A 207 -2.04 2.75 -11.42
C GLU A 207 -1.70 1.37 -12.01
N ASN A 208 -0.58 1.29 -12.75
CA ASN A 208 -0.11 0.04 -13.33
C ASN A 208 0.22 -1.02 -12.27
N LEU A 209 0.77 -0.60 -11.13
CA LEU A 209 1.02 -1.49 -9.99
C LEU A 209 -0.29 -2.06 -9.43
N LYS A 210 -1.31 -1.22 -9.27
CA LYS A 210 -2.64 -1.65 -8.84
C LYS A 210 -3.22 -2.69 -9.79
N GLU A 211 -3.18 -2.44 -11.10
CA GLU A 211 -3.64 -3.40 -12.12
C GLU A 211 -2.90 -4.74 -12.01
N TYR A 212 -1.57 -4.70 -11.88
CA TYR A 212 -0.76 -5.90 -11.69
C TYR A 212 -1.16 -6.69 -10.44
N LEU A 213 -1.38 -6.00 -9.31
CA LEU A 213 -1.80 -6.64 -8.06
C LEU A 213 -3.19 -7.27 -8.19
N LEU A 214 -4.15 -6.59 -8.83
CA LEU A 214 -5.49 -7.14 -9.07
C LEU A 214 -5.45 -8.39 -9.94
N GLU A 215 -4.61 -8.41 -10.97
CA GLU A 215 -4.42 -9.61 -11.80
C GLU A 215 -3.76 -10.75 -11.01
N ALA A 216 -2.75 -10.45 -10.21
CA ALA A 216 -2.10 -11.44 -9.34
C ALA A 216 -3.08 -12.03 -8.29
N ILE A 217 -3.95 -11.19 -7.71
CA ILE A 217 -5.03 -11.62 -6.80
C ILE A 217 -5.94 -12.60 -7.52
N LYS A 218 -6.38 -12.28 -8.74
CA LYS A 218 -7.28 -13.11 -9.52
C LYS A 218 -6.64 -14.45 -9.90
N THR A 219 -5.39 -14.41 -10.34
CA THR A 219 -4.67 -15.60 -10.87
C THR A 219 -4.25 -16.55 -9.77
N LYS A 220 -3.62 -16.03 -8.71
CA LYS A 220 -3.04 -16.84 -7.62
C LYS A 220 -3.91 -16.88 -6.36
N LYS A 221 -5.13 -16.31 -6.40
CA LYS A 221 -6.01 -16.23 -5.23
C LYS A 221 -5.34 -15.60 -3.99
N LEU A 222 -4.49 -14.60 -4.21
CA LEU A 222 -3.78 -13.94 -3.14
C LEU A 222 -4.73 -13.13 -2.26
N GLN A 223 -4.36 -12.98 -1.00
CA GLN A 223 -4.90 -11.93 -0.13
C GLN A 223 -3.88 -10.80 -0.08
N VAL A 224 -4.26 -9.61 -0.52
CA VAL A 224 -3.36 -8.46 -0.53
C VAL A 224 -3.91 -7.41 0.43
N VAL A 225 -3.07 -6.95 1.35
CA VAL A 225 -3.35 -5.85 2.27
C VAL A 225 -2.32 -4.77 2.01
N ILE A 226 -2.79 -3.56 1.76
CA ILE A 226 -1.96 -2.40 1.43
C ILE A 226 -2.22 -1.31 2.46
N SER A 227 -1.17 -0.83 3.15
CA SER A 227 -1.24 0.46 3.81
C SER A 227 -0.79 1.54 2.82
N THR A 228 -1.56 2.60 2.65
CA THR A 228 -1.30 3.61 1.63
C THR A 228 -1.92 4.95 1.98
N HIS A 229 -1.25 6.01 1.56
CA HIS A 229 -1.78 7.37 1.50
C HIS A 229 -2.09 7.82 0.06
N SER A 230 -1.96 6.92 -0.92
CA SER A 230 -2.16 7.24 -2.33
C SER A 230 -3.62 7.12 -2.75
N PRO A 231 -4.24 8.21 -3.22
CA PRO A 231 -5.55 8.17 -3.85
C PRO A 231 -5.60 7.27 -5.08
N THR A 232 -4.50 7.21 -5.82
CA THR A 232 -4.38 6.41 -7.05
C THR A 232 -4.56 4.92 -6.78
N LEU A 233 -3.99 4.42 -5.68
CA LEU A 233 -4.10 3.00 -5.32
C LEU A 233 -5.51 2.61 -4.87
N ILE A 234 -6.25 3.50 -4.22
CA ILE A 234 -7.61 3.19 -3.73
C ILE A 234 -8.71 3.48 -4.75
N LYS A 235 -8.45 4.32 -5.74
CA LYS A 235 -9.43 4.69 -6.77
C LYS A 235 -9.95 3.47 -7.52
N GLY A 236 -11.28 3.34 -7.59
CA GLY A 236 -11.95 2.25 -8.30
C GLY A 236 -12.01 0.93 -7.54
N LEU A 237 -11.52 0.86 -6.30
CA LEU A 237 -11.74 -0.28 -5.44
C LEU A 237 -13.17 -0.27 -4.86
N PRO A 238 -13.77 -1.43 -4.60
CA PRO A 238 -15.06 -1.50 -3.94
C PRO A 238 -14.96 -1.00 -2.49
N SER A 239 -16.01 -0.37 -1.98
CA SER A 239 -16.06 0.19 -0.62
C SER A 239 -15.72 -0.84 0.46
N SER A 240 -16.10 -2.10 0.27
CA SER A 240 -15.78 -3.19 1.19
C SER A 240 -14.28 -3.48 1.32
N ALA A 241 -13.47 -3.10 0.31
CA ALA A 241 -12.02 -3.28 0.32
C ALA A 241 -11.30 -2.12 1.01
N ILE A 242 -11.96 -0.98 1.22
CA ILE A 242 -11.34 0.22 1.80
C ILE A 242 -11.61 0.26 3.30
N LYS A 243 -10.54 0.43 4.09
CA LYS A 243 -10.56 0.57 5.55
C LYS A 243 -9.84 1.84 5.92
N LEU A 244 -10.54 2.80 6.51
CA LEU A 244 -9.93 4.07 6.93
C LEU A 244 -9.65 4.05 8.43
N PHE A 245 -8.38 4.26 8.77
CA PHE A 245 -7.94 4.38 10.16
C PHE A 245 -8.02 5.84 10.61
N LYS A 246 -8.80 6.09 11.64
CA LYS A 246 -8.99 7.42 12.24
C LYS A 246 -8.61 7.40 13.71
N THR A 247 -8.25 8.58 14.22
CA THR A 247 -8.03 8.79 15.65
C THR A 247 -9.21 9.60 16.21
N ASN A 248 -9.80 9.14 17.30
CA ASN A 248 -10.84 9.92 17.99
C ASN A 248 -10.22 11.01 18.88
N GLU A 249 -11.07 11.86 19.46
CA GLU A 249 -10.68 12.94 20.36
C GLU A 249 -9.88 12.49 21.62
N TYR A 250 -10.00 11.21 21.99
CA TYR A 250 -9.22 10.59 23.08
C TYR A 250 -7.90 9.97 22.61
N GLY A 251 -7.49 10.18 21.36
CA GLY A 251 -6.27 9.62 20.78
C GLY A 251 -6.33 8.11 20.52
N LYS A 252 -7.51 7.49 20.55
CA LYS A 252 -7.68 6.06 20.25
C LYS A 252 -7.98 5.88 18.76
N PHE A 253 -7.33 4.88 18.17
CA PHE A 253 -7.60 4.48 16.80
C PHE A 253 -8.92 3.71 16.70
N TYR A 254 -9.66 4.00 15.65
CA TYR A 254 -10.78 3.19 15.19
C TYR A 254 -10.74 3.01 13.68
N VAL A 255 -11.40 1.98 13.19
CA VAL A 255 -11.44 1.65 11.76
C VAL A 255 -12.84 1.91 11.24
N GLN A 256 -12.95 2.76 10.24
CA GLN A 256 -14.16 2.95 9.49
C GLN A 256 -14.16 2.02 8.28
N GLU A 257 -15.16 1.14 8.20
CA GLU A 257 -15.28 0.14 7.14
C GLU A 257 -16.30 0.57 6.08
N ASN A 258 -16.25 -0.08 4.92
CA ASN A 258 -17.18 0.14 3.81
C ASN A 258 -17.26 1.60 3.37
N ILE A 259 -16.12 2.23 3.27
CA ILE A 259 -15.97 3.63 2.90
C ILE A 259 -15.80 3.74 1.39
N ASN A 260 -16.44 4.72 0.77
CA ASN A 260 -16.20 4.97 -0.64
C ASN A 260 -14.88 5.72 -0.86
N TYR A 261 -14.39 5.67 -2.09
CA TYR A 261 -13.13 6.31 -2.48
C TYR A 261 -13.13 7.81 -2.15
N GLU A 262 -14.23 8.52 -2.44
CA GLU A 262 -14.33 9.95 -2.25
C GLU A 262 -14.23 10.35 -0.78
N GLU A 263 -14.85 9.58 0.11
CA GLU A 263 -14.72 9.79 1.56
C GLU A 263 -13.31 9.54 2.07
N ALA A 264 -12.70 8.41 1.67
CA ALA A 264 -11.34 8.08 2.06
C ALA A 264 -10.35 9.15 1.56
N PHE A 265 -10.53 9.62 0.35
CA PHE A 265 -9.70 10.63 -0.27
C PHE A 265 -9.86 12.01 0.40
N PHE A 266 -11.08 12.41 0.74
CA PHE A 266 -11.34 13.65 1.45
C PHE A 266 -10.61 13.70 2.79
N ASP A 267 -10.64 12.61 3.54
CA ASP A 267 -9.96 12.52 4.83
C ASP A 267 -8.42 12.52 4.70
N ILE A 268 -7.88 11.91 3.63
CA ILE A 268 -6.42 11.86 3.38
C ILE A 268 -5.89 13.24 2.92
N GLU A 269 -6.58 13.92 2.01
CA GLU A 269 -6.10 15.18 1.44
C GLU A 269 -6.49 16.42 2.22
N ASN A 270 -7.42 16.30 3.17
CA ASN A 270 -7.94 17.45 3.94
C ASN A 270 -8.38 18.62 3.04
N ARG A 271 -8.83 18.34 1.81
CA ARG A 271 -9.17 19.35 0.81
C ARG A 271 -10.62 19.78 0.94
N VAL A 272 -10.80 20.95 1.46
CA VAL A 272 -12.05 21.72 1.46
C VAL A 272 -12.59 21.99 0.03
N SER A 273 -11.75 21.81 -1.01
CA SER A 273 -12.08 22.20 -2.40
C SER A 273 -13.00 21.24 -3.17
N ASN A 274 -13.36 20.09 -2.61
CA ASN A 274 -14.19 19.08 -3.30
C ASN A 274 -15.52 18.79 -2.59
N LYS A 275 -15.98 19.69 -1.73
CA LYS A 275 -17.30 19.53 -1.13
C LYS A 275 -18.36 19.48 -2.21
N LYS A 276 -19.32 18.58 -2.04
CA LYS A 276 -20.53 18.54 -2.85
C LYS A 276 -21.47 19.64 -2.37
N MET A 277 -22.15 20.28 -3.28
CA MET A 277 -23.05 21.37 -2.95
C MET A 277 -24.49 20.87 -2.91
N ILE A 278 -25.21 21.19 -1.83
CA ILE A 278 -26.65 20.94 -1.71
C ILE A 278 -27.36 22.28 -1.73
N PHE A 279 -28.13 22.52 -2.79
CA PHE A 279 -29.02 23.67 -2.86
C PHE A 279 -30.37 23.31 -2.28
N CYS A 280 -30.78 24.04 -1.25
CA CYS A 280 -32.08 23.92 -0.62
C CYS A 280 -32.98 25.04 -1.10
N GLU A 281 -34.28 24.78 -1.15
CA GLU A 281 -35.28 25.74 -1.59
C GLU A 281 -35.40 26.92 -0.61
N ASP A 282 -35.32 26.65 0.68
CA ASP A 282 -35.43 27.65 1.72
C ASP A 282 -34.44 27.48 2.88
N TYR A 283 -34.45 28.42 3.81
CA TYR A 283 -33.59 28.39 4.99
C TYR A 283 -33.93 27.25 5.97
N ALA A 284 -35.21 26.85 6.06
CA ALA A 284 -35.62 25.76 6.95
C ALA A 284 -35.08 24.42 6.45
N ALA A 285 -35.18 24.17 5.14
CA ALA A 285 -34.59 23.00 4.47
C ALA A 285 -33.07 22.97 4.63
N GLN A 286 -32.40 24.12 4.46
CA GLN A 286 -30.94 24.18 4.71
C GLN A 286 -30.60 23.75 6.14
N LYS A 287 -31.29 24.31 7.15
CA LYS A 287 -31.02 23.99 8.56
C LYS A 287 -31.33 22.53 8.90
N LEU A 288 -32.35 21.96 8.28
CA LEU A 288 -32.66 20.54 8.42
C LEU A 288 -31.52 19.66 7.86
N VAL A 289 -31.09 19.96 6.63
CA VAL A 289 -30.00 19.23 5.98
C VAL A 289 -28.70 19.33 6.78
N GLU A 290 -28.33 20.54 7.22
CA GLU A 290 -27.14 20.74 8.06
C GLU A 290 -27.23 19.89 9.34
N LYS A 291 -28.35 19.84 10.03
CA LYS A 291 -28.56 19.01 11.21
C LYS A 291 -28.47 17.52 10.92
N VAL A 292 -29.05 17.06 9.82
CA VAL A 292 -28.96 15.66 9.39
C VAL A 292 -27.51 15.29 9.08
N LEU A 293 -26.80 16.15 8.35
CA LEU A 293 -25.38 15.91 8.03
C LEU A 293 -24.51 15.84 9.29
N MET A 294 -24.74 16.71 10.27
CA MET A 294 -24.08 16.64 11.58
C MET A 294 -24.41 15.33 12.31
N TYR A 295 -25.67 14.92 12.33
CA TYR A 295 -26.09 13.69 13.00
C TYR A 295 -25.43 12.43 12.40
N ILE A 296 -25.20 12.42 11.09
CA ILE A 296 -24.52 11.33 10.39
C ILE A 296 -23.01 11.56 10.21
N ASN A 297 -22.43 12.59 10.82
CA ASN A 297 -21.02 12.99 10.71
C ASN A 297 -20.53 13.15 9.26
N LYS A 298 -21.32 13.83 8.43
CA LYS A 298 -21.02 14.05 7.00
C LYS A 298 -20.93 15.53 6.61
N GLU A 299 -21.02 16.47 7.54
CA GLU A 299 -21.01 17.92 7.28
C GLU A 299 -19.74 18.39 6.56
N GLN A 300 -18.61 17.71 6.77
CA GLN A 300 -17.37 18.08 6.13
C GLN A 300 -17.35 17.84 4.61
N TYR A 301 -18.25 17.00 4.09
CA TYR A 301 -18.30 16.63 2.67
C TYR A 301 -19.25 17.47 1.83
N PHE A 302 -20.06 18.32 2.47
CA PHE A 302 -21.11 19.10 1.82
C PHE A 302 -21.06 20.56 2.19
N ASP A 303 -21.32 21.43 1.20
CA ASP A 303 -21.71 22.83 1.42
C ASP A 303 -23.21 22.94 1.16
N VAL A 304 -23.97 23.35 2.19
CA VAL A 304 -25.42 23.48 2.11
C VAL A 304 -25.76 24.94 1.99
N VAL A 305 -26.47 25.28 0.93
CA VAL A 305 -26.84 26.66 0.61
C VAL A 305 -28.33 26.71 0.29
N TYR A 306 -29.06 27.72 0.76
CA TYR A 306 -30.42 28.00 0.30
C TYR A 306 -30.43 29.18 -0.63
N TYR A 307 -31.47 29.27 -1.48
CA TYR A 307 -31.59 30.32 -2.47
C TYR A 307 -32.86 31.15 -2.27
N HIS A 308 -32.70 32.46 -2.27
CA HIS A 308 -33.80 33.40 -1.99
C HIS A 308 -34.88 33.54 -3.09
N GLY A 309 -34.86 32.73 -4.13
CA GLY A 309 -35.77 32.88 -5.28
C GLY A 309 -36.94 31.90 -5.35
N GLY A 310 -37.01 30.97 -4.39
CA GLY A 310 -37.98 29.87 -4.42
C GLY A 310 -37.75 28.88 -5.54
N GLU A 311 -38.57 27.83 -5.57
CA GLU A 311 -38.46 26.67 -6.45
C GLU A 311 -38.35 27.00 -7.94
N LYS A 312 -39.27 27.85 -8.46
CA LYS A 312 -39.27 28.20 -9.91
C LYS A 312 -37.95 28.80 -10.40
N THR A 313 -37.33 29.61 -9.55
CA THR A 313 -36.05 30.24 -9.87
C THR A 313 -34.94 29.20 -9.83
N LEU A 314 -34.94 28.30 -8.85
CA LEU A 314 -33.98 27.23 -8.68
C LEU A 314 -34.03 26.28 -9.88
N VAL A 315 -35.22 25.85 -10.29
CA VAL A 315 -35.43 24.94 -11.41
C VAL A 315 -35.09 25.62 -12.75
N ASN A 316 -35.63 26.81 -13.01
CA ASN A 316 -35.49 27.41 -14.35
C ASN A 316 -34.13 28.07 -14.61
N HIS A 317 -33.49 28.63 -13.59
CA HIS A 317 -32.22 29.35 -13.78
C HIS A 317 -30.97 28.57 -13.38
N TYR A 318 -31.10 27.56 -12.49
CA TYR A 318 -29.93 26.82 -12.02
C TYR A 318 -29.89 25.36 -12.48
N MET A 319 -31.03 24.66 -12.50
CA MET A 319 -31.03 23.25 -12.94
C MET A 319 -30.56 23.07 -14.36
N THR A 320 -31.01 23.89 -15.30
CA THR A 320 -30.69 23.75 -16.72
C THR A 320 -29.19 23.92 -16.99
N PRO A 321 -28.51 24.99 -16.54
CA PRO A 321 -27.06 25.13 -16.71
C PRO A 321 -26.27 24.04 -16.00
N ILE A 322 -26.72 23.59 -14.83
CA ILE A 322 -26.06 22.53 -14.07
C ILE A 322 -26.19 21.18 -14.78
N ALA A 323 -27.41 20.85 -15.25
CA ALA A 323 -27.69 19.61 -15.97
C ALA A 323 -26.94 19.50 -17.30
N LEU A 324 -26.72 20.62 -18.00
CA LEU A 324 -25.96 20.69 -19.24
C LEU A 324 -24.45 20.57 -19.02
N ASN A 325 -23.96 20.83 -17.81
CA ASN A 325 -22.56 20.73 -17.47
C ASN A 325 -22.29 19.40 -16.75
N ARG A 326 -21.78 18.41 -17.50
CA ARG A 326 -21.48 17.06 -16.98
C ARG A 326 -20.57 17.04 -15.76
N TYR A 327 -19.71 18.04 -15.61
CA TYR A 327 -18.78 18.14 -14.48
C TYR A 327 -19.48 18.71 -13.23
N LEU A 328 -20.38 19.67 -13.38
CA LEU A 328 -21.13 20.28 -12.29
C LEU A 328 -22.26 19.37 -11.81
N SER A 329 -22.94 18.65 -12.71
CA SER A 329 -24.08 17.77 -12.36
C SER A 329 -23.71 16.62 -11.40
N GLN A 330 -22.42 16.22 -11.37
CA GLN A 330 -21.94 15.18 -10.42
C GLN A 330 -21.65 15.71 -9.02
N LYS A 331 -21.60 17.02 -8.82
CA LYS A 331 -21.21 17.67 -7.55
C LYS A 331 -22.31 18.49 -6.89
N ILE A 332 -23.43 18.62 -7.54
CA ILE A 332 -24.54 19.48 -7.09
C ILE A 332 -25.80 18.64 -6.90
N TYR A 333 -26.43 18.80 -5.76
CA TYR A 333 -27.70 18.20 -5.40
C TYR A 333 -28.71 19.31 -5.18
N LEU A 334 -29.94 19.07 -5.59
CA LEU A 334 -31.06 19.97 -5.37
C LEU A 334 -32.05 19.30 -4.42
N MET A 335 -32.44 20.00 -3.37
CA MET A 335 -33.45 19.55 -2.44
C MET A 335 -34.64 20.53 -2.53
N LEU A 336 -35.70 20.03 -3.15
CA LEU A 336 -36.95 20.72 -3.33
C LEU A 336 -37.96 20.28 -2.28
N ASP A 337 -38.92 21.16 -1.94
CA ASP A 337 -40.00 20.85 -1.03
C ASP A 337 -40.97 19.82 -1.66
N GLY A 338 -41.62 19.01 -0.84
CA GLY A 338 -42.40 17.88 -1.32
C GLY A 338 -43.77 18.17 -1.91
N ASP A 339 -44.16 19.46 -1.98
CA ASP A 339 -45.45 19.91 -2.50
C ASP A 339 -45.56 19.88 -4.04
N MET A 340 -44.45 19.60 -4.75
CA MET A 340 -44.39 19.43 -6.22
C MET A 340 -44.50 17.99 -6.72
N LYS A 341 -44.92 17.05 -5.91
CA LYS A 341 -45.31 15.74 -6.42
C LYS A 341 -46.65 15.91 -7.17
N THR A 342 -46.55 16.15 -8.48
CA THR A 342 -47.68 15.83 -9.36
C THR A 342 -47.80 14.30 -9.42
N ASP A 343 -49.00 13.80 -9.08
CA ASP A 343 -49.40 12.39 -9.24
C ASP A 343 -49.17 11.87 -10.65
#